data_4f5a400786d9edd8c4bd44e4f5ffd3d2
#
_entry.id   4f5a400786d9edd8c4bd44e4f5ffd3d2
#
_cell.length_a   1.000
_cell.length_b   1.000
_cell.length_c   1.000
_cell.angle_alpha   90.00
_cell.angle_beta   90.00
_cell.angle_gamma   90.00
#
_symmetry.space_group_name_H-M   'P 1'
#
loop_
_entity.id
_entity.type
_entity.pdbx_description
1 polymer ?
#
loop_
_entity_poly.entity_id
_entity_poly.type
_entity_poly.pdbx_seq_one_letter_code
_entity_poly.pdbx_strand_id
1 'polypeptide(L)'
;FEDYYEREAETWELQALTRARVIWASSPAFQARAEGAIAVALRRPRDPKRTAVDVLEMRQLMEDERPGKGDWDLKLTPGGLVDIEFAAQFLQLVHAAQGGPLAQNTGEALAALGRAGLGDPAALAALEGAWRLEQDLSQLLKVALEDGHDPDTEPKAFRALLARAGGVREFRS
;
A
#
# COMPACT_ATOMS: atom_id res chain seq x y z
N PHE A 1 14.38 -15.81 -12.04
CA PHE A 1 13.21 -15.23 -11.38
C PHE A 1 12.45 -16.30 -10.60
N GLU A 2 11.92 -17.35 -11.27
CA GLU A 2 11.08 -18.38 -10.65
C GLU A 2 11.80 -19.10 -9.51
N ASP A 3 13.02 -19.58 -9.72
CA ASP A 3 13.82 -20.25 -8.70
C ASP A 3 14.12 -19.37 -7.49
N TYR A 4 14.40 -18.08 -7.73
CA TYR A 4 14.63 -17.11 -6.67
C TYR A 4 13.40 -16.93 -5.78
N TYR A 5 12.24 -16.62 -6.39
CA TYR A 5 10.99 -16.46 -5.65
C TYR A 5 10.45 -17.76 -5.04
N GLU A 6 10.99 -18.89 -5.47
CA GLU A 6 10.68 -20.20 -4.87
C GLU A 6 11.46 -20.46 -3.59
N ARG A 7 12.74 -20.08 -3.54
CA ARG A 7 13.68 -20.58 -2.54
C ARG A 7 14.31 -19.53 -1.66
N GLU A 8 14.43 -18.31 -2.16
CA GLU A 8 15.29 -17.28 -1.57
C GLU A 8 14.54 -16.00 -1.21
N ALA A 9 13.43 -15.69 -1.90
CA ALA A 9 12.73 -14.42 -1.72
C ALA A 9 12.15 -14.29 -0.31
N GLU A 10 12.44 -13.15 0.31
CA GLU A 10 11.90 -12.75 1.60
C GLU A 10 10.45 -12.22 1.48
N THR A 11 9.73 -12.17 2.60
CA THR A 11 8.32 -11.72 2.62
C THR A 11 8.16 -10.30 2.09
N TRP A 12 9.07 -9.38 2.39
CA TRP A 12 9.00 -8.00 1.91
C TRP A 12 9.18 -7.88 0.38
N GLU A 13 9.93 -8.78 -0.25
CA GLU A 13 10.06 -8.83 -1.71
C GLU A 13 8.76 -9.29 -2.36
N LEU A 14 8.07 -10.22 -1.72
CA LEU A 14 6.75 -10.67 -2.15
C LEU A 14 5.68 -9.57 -1.95
N GLN A 15 5.77 -8.78 -0.87
CA GLN A 15 4.95 -7.59 -0.72
C GLN A 15 5.17 -6.61 -1.88
N ALA A 16 6.43 -6.31 -2.20
CA ALA A 16 6.77 -5.45 -3.34
C ALA A 16 6.25 -6.05 -4.66
N LEU A 17 6.33 -7.37 -4.83
CA LEU A 17 5.87 -8.07 -6.03
C LEU A 17 4.35 -7.97 -6.23
N THR A 18 3.53 -7.80 -5.18
CA THR A 18 2.08 -7.56 -5.33
C THR A 18 1.76 -6.33 -6.17
N ARG A 19 2.70 -5.36 -6.22
CA ARG A 19 2.56 -4.11 -6.99
C ARG A 19 3.26 -4.16 -8.35
N ALA A 20 3.92 -5.26 -8.69
CA ALA A 20 4.64 -5.39 -9.94
C ALA A 20 3.70 -5.45 -11.14
N ARG A 21 4.10 -4.78 -12.21
CA ARG A 21 3.42 -4.80 -13.50
C ARG A 21 4.43 -4.83 -14.63
N VAL A 22 4.11 -5.56 -15.70
CA VAL A 22 4.91 -5.55 -16.92
C VAL A 22 4.52 -4.32 -17.74
N ILE A 23 5.40 -3.32 -17.80
CA ILE A 23 5.14 -2.06 -18.55
C ILE A 23 5.61 -2.13 -19.99
N TRP A 24 6.50 -3.06 -20.31
CA TRP A 24 7.01 -3.32 -21.65
C TRP A 24 7.50 -4.76 -21.76
N ALA A 25 7.31 -5.36 -22.91
CA ALA A 25 7.84 -6.67 -23.27
C ALA A 25 8.18 -6.73 -24.77
N SER A 26 9.19 -7.54 -25.13
CA SER A 26 9.60 -7.73 -26.51
C SER A 26 8.57 -8.48 -27.37
N SER A 27 7.62 -9.16 -26.74
CA SER A 27 6.50 -9.84 -27.41
C SER A 27 5.35 -10.08 -26.43
N PRO A 28 4.10 -10.24 -26.92
CA PRO A 28 2.96 -10.62 -26.09
C PRO A 28 3.17 -11.95 -25.36
N ALA A 29 3.84 -12.90 -25.98
CA ALA A 29 4.15 -14.19 -25.38
C ALA A 29 5.12 -14.05 -24.19
N PHE A 30 6.10 -13.17 -24.28
CA PHE A 30 7.01 -12.87 -23.19
C PHE A 30 6.31 -12.13 -22.05
N GLN A 31 5.44 -11.17 -22.39
CA GLN A 31 4.61 -10.49 -21.40
C GLN A 31 3.78 -11.47 -20.58
N ALA A 32 3.02 -12.34 -21.27
CA ALA A 32 2.18 -13.35 -20.61
C ALA A 32 3.01 -14.30 -19.72
N ARG A 33 4.23 -14.68 -20.14
CA ARG A 33 5.14 -15.47 -19.31
C ARG A 33 5.57 -14.73 -18.05
N ALA A 34 5.94 -13.45 -18.17
CA ALA A 34 6.37 -12.64 -17.04
C ALA A 34 5.23 -12.43 -16.03
N GLU A 35 4.04 -12.09 -16.50
CA GLU A 35 2.83 -11.96 -15.67
C GLU A 35 2.46 -13.29 -15.00
N GLY A 36 2.56 -14.40 -15.75
CA GLY A 36 2.35 -15.75 -15.22
C GLY A 36 3.34 -16.11 -14.12
N ALA A 37 4.63 -15.81 -14.29
CA ALA A 37 5.66 -16.05 -13.30
C ALA A 37 5.43 -15.24 -12.00
N ILE A 38 5.02 -13.97 -12.12
CA ILE A 38 4.62 -13.13 -10.99
C ILE A 38 3.43 -13.77 -10.26
N ALA A 39 2.38 -14.15 -11.00
CA ALA A 39 1.19 -14.76 -10.42
C ALA A 39 1.51 -16.08 -9.69
N VAL A 40 2.37 -16.92 -10.26
CA VAL A 40 2.83 -18.18 -9.63
C VAL A 40 3.57 -17.89 -8.32
N ALA A 41 4.49 -16.92 -8.30
CA ALA A 41 5.22 -16.55 -7.10
C ALA A 41 4.28 -16.06 -5.98
N LEU A 42 3.31 -15.21 -6.32
CA LEU A 42 2.35 -14.64 -5.36
C LEU A 42 1.34 -15.68 -4.84
N ARG A 43 0.96 -16.68 -5.65
CA ARG A 43 -0.05 -17.70 -5.30
C ARG A 43 0.49 -18.92 -4.55
N ARG A 44 1.74 -18.92 -4.15
CA ARG A 44 2.29 -20.00 -3.32
C ARG A 44 1.67 -20.00 -1.94
N PRO A 45 1.35 -21.17 -1.37
CA PRO A 45 0.84 -21.26 0.00
C PRO A 45 1.84 -20.69 1.02
N ARG A 46 1.33 -19.93 1.98
CA ARG A 46 2.12 -19.30 3.05
C ARG A 46 1.45 -19.52 4.40
N ASP A 47 2.25 -19.59 5.45
CA ASP A 47 1.76 -19.55 6.81
C ASP A 47 1.33 -18.10 7.16
N PRO A 48 0.04 -17.85 7.42
CA PRO A 48 -0.43 -16.50 7.72
C PRO A 48 0.21 -15.89 8.97
N LYS A 49 0.51 -16.70 9.99
CA LYS A 49 1.10 -16.21 11.24
C LYS A 49 2.54 -15.77 11.02
N ARG A 50 3.33 -16.59 10.32
CA ARG A 50 4.70 -16.22 9.97
C ARG A 50 4.74 -15.00 9.07
N THR A 51 3.93 -14.98 8.02
CA THR A 51 3.84 -13.82 7.12
C THR A 51 3.46 -12.53 7.87
N ALA A 52 2.56 -12.62 8.87
CA ALA A 52 2.20 -11.46 9.68
C ALA A 52 3.40 -10.96 10.51
N VAL A 53 4.18 -11.85 11.10
CA VAL A 53 5.39 -11.49 11.86
C VAL A 53 6.40 -10.81 10.94
N ASP A 54 6.72 -11.41 9.79
CA ASP A 54 7.68 -10.85 8.83
C ASP A 54 7.26 -9.44 8.37
N VAL A 55 5.97 -9.23 8.10
CA VAL A 55 5.42 -7.93 7.68
C VAL A 55 5.55 -6.88 8.79
N LEU A 56 5.25 -7.25 10.04
CA LEU A 56 5.38 -6.36 11.19
C LEU A 56 6.84 -6.01 11.49
N GLU A 57 7.74 -6.98 11.42
CA GLU A 57 9.18 -6.76 11.60
C GLU A 57 9.75 -5.81 10.53
N MET A 58 9.35 -6.00 9.26
CA MET A 58 9.74 -5.08 8.18
C MET A 58 9.19 -3.68 8.41
N ARG A 59 7.94 -3.55 8.89
CA ARG A 59 7.36 -2.24 9.19
C ARG A 59 8.10 -1.54 10.34
N GLN A 60 8.45 -2.29 11.39
CA GLN A 60 9.22 -1.77 12.51
C GLN A 60 10.63 -1.32 12.06
N LEU A 61 11.29 -2.12 11.25
CA LEU A 61 12.60 -1.76 10.68
C LEU A 61 12.52 -0.46 9.86
N MET A 62 11.47 -0.30 9.04
CA MET A 62 11.27 0.95 8.29
C MET A 62 11.04 2.15 9.20
N GLU A 63 10.31 1.99 10.30
CA GLU A 63 10.06 3.06 11.27
C GLU A 63 11.34 3.46 12.01
N ASP A 64 12.16 2.48 12.39
CA ASP A 64 13.44 2.70 13.07
C ASP A 64 14.47 3.40 12.16
N GLU A 65 14.55 3.01 10.89
CA GLU A 65 15.50 3.58 9.94
C GLU A 65 15.03 4.91 9.32
N ARG A 66 13.72 5.06 9.15
CA ARG A 66 13.09 6.20 8.48
C ARG A 66 11.83 6.65 9.22
N PRO A 67 11.96 7.18 10.42
CA PRO A 67 10.80 7.67 11.17
C PRO A 67 10.07 8.77 10.40
N GLY A 68 8.75 8.80 10.53
CA GLY A 68 7.93 9.86 9.96
C GLY A 68 8.36 11.23 10.46
N LYS A 69 8.32 12.23 9.60
CA LYS A 69 8.80 13.61 9.85
C LYS A 69 7.72 14.52 10.44
N GLY A 70 6.74 13.97 11.10
CA GLY A 70 5.61 14.71 11.69
C GLY A 70 4.27 14.30 11.07
N ASP A 71 3.21 14.98 11.50
CA ASP A 71 1.82 14.62 11.17
C ASP A 71 1.52 14.69 9.66
N TRP A 72 2.26 15.51 8.93
CA TRP A 72 2.11 15.67 7.48
C TRP A 72 2.96 14.69 6.65
N ASP A 73 3.74 13.82 7.28
CA ASP A 73 4.36 12.68 6.59
C ASP A 73 3.35 11.54 6.44
N LEU A 74 2.33 11.77 5.63
CA LEU A 74 1.22 10.81 5.38
C LEU A 74 1.70 9.44 4.89
N LYS A 75 2.97 9.31 4.53
CA LYS A 75 3.51 8.04 4.05
C LYS A 75 4.08 7.18 5.17
N LEU A 76 4.91 7.74 6.03
CA LEU A 76 5.72 6.98 7.00
C LEU A 76 5.23 7.09 8.44
N THR A 77 4.44 8.11 8.77
CA THR A 77 3.81 8.24 10.08
C THR A 77 2.99 7.00 10.43
N PRO A 78 3.02 6.50 11.66
CA PRO A 78 2.19 5.38 12.09
C PRO A 78 0.71 5.57 11.73
N GLY A 79 0.11 4.57 11.08
CA GLY A 79 -1.23 4.63 10.51
C GLY A 79 -1.30 5.21 9.09
N GLY A 80 -0.19 5.68 8.53
CA GLY A 80 -0.13 6.28 7.21
C GLY A 80 -0.16 5.27 6.05
N LEU A 81 0.07 5.79 4.84
CA LEU A 81 -0.06 5.03 3.58
C LEU A 81 0.72 3.70 3.57
N VAL A 82 1.91 3.65 4.18
CA VAL A 82 2.71 2.40 4.24
C VAL A 82 2.01 1.33 5.07
N ASP A 83 1.39 1.69 6.19
CA ASP A 83 0.66 0.73 7.03
C ASP A 83 -0.54 0.15 6.30
N ILE A 84 -1.28 1.00 5.57
CA ILE A 84 -2.43 0.57 4.75
C ILE A 84 -1.97 -0.33 3.59
N GLU A 85 -0.87 0.04 2.93
CA GLU A 85 -0.26 -0.75 1.85
C GLU A 85 0.18 -2.13 2.37
N PHE A 86 0.84 -2.19 3.53
CA PHE A 86 1.30 -3.44 4.14
C PHE A 86 0.15 -4.35 4.54
N ALA A 87 -0.93 -3.79 5.11
CA ALA A 87 -2.13 -4.54 5.45
C ALA A 87 -2.78 -5.16 4.20
N ALA A 88 -2.93 -4.38 3.11
CA ALA A 88 -3.48 -4.87 1.85
C ALA A 88 -2.60 -5.94 1.20
N GLN A 89 -1.28 -5.76 1.22
CA GLN A 89 -0.31 -6.71 0.68
C GLN A 89 -0.31 -8.02 1.48
N PHE A 90 -0.31 -7.93 2.81
CA PHE A 90 -0.43 -9.09 3.69
C PHE A 90 -1.66 -9.92 3.38
N LEU A 91 -2.83 -9.29 3.33
CA LEU A 91 -4.08 -9.98 3.04
C LEU A 91 -4.08 -10.63 1.64
N GLN A 92 -3.54 -9.96 0.64
CA GLN A 92 -3.38 -10.56 -0.68
C GLN A 92 -2.49 -11.82 -0.60
N LEU A 93 -1.32 -11.72 0.03
CA LEU A 93 -0.35 -12.81 0.09
C LEU A 93 -0.91 -14.05 0.81
N VAL A 94 -1.61 -13.88 1.92
CA VAL A 94 -2.11 -15.02 2.70
C VAL A 94 -3.33 -15.69 2.06
N HIS A 95 -4.07 -14.98 1.21
CA HIS A 95 -5.26 -15.50 0.53
C HIS A 95 -5.03 -15.88 -0.93
N ALA A 96 -3.91 -15.48 -1.54
CA ALA A 96 -3.65 -15.70 -2.96
C ALA A 96 -3.66 -17.18 -3.37
N ALA A 97 -3.13 -18.09 -2.53
CA ALA A 97 -3.07 -19.52 -2.80
C ALA A 97 -4.46 -20.16 -2.92
N GLN A 98 -5.46 -19.64 -2.22
CA GLN A 98 -6.85 -20.09 -2.25
C GLN A 98 -7.69 -19.35 -3.32
N GLY A 99 -7.05 -18.67 -4.26
CA GLY A 99 -7.73 -17.93 -5.32
C GLY A 99 -8.13 -16.50 -4.92
N GLY A 100 -7.64 -15.99 -3.80
CA GLY A 100 -7.85 -14.61 -3.38
C GLY A 100 -7.41 -13.59 -4.44
N PRO A 101 -7.97 -12.37 -4.41
CA PRO A 101 -7.68 -11.33 -5.39
C PRO A 101 -6.22 -10.88 -5.30
N LEU A 102 -5.65 -10.54 -6.46
CA LEU A 102 -4.37 -9.88 -6.59
C LEU A 102 -4.60 -8.60 -7.40
N ALA A 103 -4.34 -7.45 -6.80
CA ALA A 103 -4.46 -6.15 -7.43
C ALA A 103 -3.24 -5.29 -7.10
N GLN A 104 -2.74 -4.57 -8.08
CA GLN A 104 -1.52 -3.76 -7.97
C GLN A 104 -1.75 -2.43 -7.24
N ASN A 105 -2.96 -1.90 -7.34
CA ASN A 105 -3.39 -0.70 -6.63
C ASN A 105 -3.96 -1.07 -5.26
N THR A 106 -3.52 -0.39 -4.21
CA THR A 106 -3.91 -0.69 -2.82
C THR A 106 -5.41 -0.54 -2.59
N GLY A 107 -6.02 0.53 -3.12
CA GLY A 107 -7.47 0.73 -2.99
C GLY A 107 -8.27 -0.36 -3.71
N GLU A 108 -7.84 -0.76 -4.92
CA GLU A 108 -8.45 -1.87 -5.66
C GLU A 108 -8.29 -3.20 -4.91
N ALA A 109 -7.12 -3.43 -4.29
CA ALA A 109 -6.86 -4.62 -3.48
C ALA A 109 -7.81 -4.69 -2.27
N LEU A 110 -7.92 -3.60 -1.49
CA LEU A 110 -8.83 -3.52 -0.34
C LEU A 110 -10.28 -3.77 -0.76
N ALA A 111 -10.75 -3.11 -1.81
CA ALA A 111 -12.10 -3.30 -2.33
C ALA A 111 -12.35 -4.73 -2.83
N ALA A 112 -11.36 -5.37 -3.49
CA ALA A 112 -11.47 -6.74 -3.98
C ALA A 112 -11.47 -7.76 -2.83
N LEU A 113 -10.65 -7.55 -1.81
CA LEU A 113 -10.63 -8.37 -0.58
C LEU A 113 -11.99 -8.27 0.15
N GLY A 114 -12.54 -7.06 0.27
CA GLY A 114 -13.87 -6.84 0.87
C GLY A 114 -14.98 -7.58 0.12
N ARG A 115 -15.01 -7.47 -1.21
CA ARG A 115 -15.99 -8.22 -2.05
C ARG A 115 -15.83 -9.74 -1.94
N ALA A 116 -14.63 -10.22 -1.72
CA ALA A 116 -14.34 -11.64 -1.54
C ALA A 116 -14.60 -12.15 -0.11
N GLY A 117 -14.93 -11.27 0.84
CA GLY A 117 -15.12 -11.62 2.26
C GLY A 117 -13.82 -12.05 2.96
N LEU A 118 -12.68 -11.54 2.50
CA LEU A 118 -11.35 -11.90 3.00
C LEU A 118 -10.80 -10.80 3.92
N GLY A 119 -11.26 -10.82 5.16
CA GLY A 119 -10.91 -9.87 6.21
C GLY A 119 -12.15 -9.33 6.93
N ASP A 120 -11.93 -8.55 7.97
CA ASP A 120 -13.04 -7.86 8.68
C ASP A 120 -13.62 -6.75 7.79
N PRO A 121 -14.93 -6.76 7.48
CA PRO A 121 -15.51 -5.79 6.55
C PRO A 121 -15.42 -4.35 7.03
N ALA A 122 -15.53 -4.12 8.35
CA ALA A 122 -15.46 -2.78 8.91
C ALA A 122 -14.04 -2.22 8.86
N ALA A 123 -13.03 -3.07 9.17
CA ALA A 123 -11.63 -2.71 9.06
C ALA A 123 -11.23 -2.42 7.61
N LEU A 124 -11.65 -3.25 6.65
CA LEU A 124 -11.35 -3.03 5.22
C LEU A 124 -11.98 -1.73 4.70
N ALA A 125 -13.22 -1.44 5.08
CA ALA A 125 -13.87 -0.18 4.70
C ALA A 125 -13.17 1.04 5.31
N ALA A 126 -12.72 0.94 6.56
CA ALA A 126 -11.95 2.00 7.21
C ALA A 126 -10.61 2.23 6.52
N LEU A 127 -9.86 1.16 6.21
CA LEU A 127 -8.58 1.23 5.48
C LEU A 127 -8.76 1.82 4.07
N GLU A 128 -9.83 1.44 3.36
CA GLU A 128 -10.13 2.00 2.02
C GLU A 128 -10.42 3.50 2.10
N GLY A 129 -11.20 3.93 3.10
CA GLY A 129 -11.49 5.34 3.34
C GLY A 129 -10.24 6.15 3.70
N ALA A 130 -9.42 5.64 4.61
CA ALA A 130 -8.16 6.25 5.00
C ALA A 130 -7.18 6.33 3.82
N TRP A 131 -7.04 5.25 3.06
CA TRP A 131 -6.18 5.23 1.88
C TRP A 131 -6.55 6.30 0.84
N ARG A 132 -7.85 6.48 0.56
CA ARG A 132 -8.31 7.53 -0.36
C ARG A 132 -7.97 8.92 0.16
N LEU A 133 -8.30 9.19 1.42
CA LEU A 133 -8.02 10.46 2.06
C LEU A 133 -6.53 10.81 2.01
N GLU A 134 -5.69 9.90 2.46
CA GLU A 134 -4.24 10.13 2.53
C GLU A 134 -3.60 10.22 1.14
N GLN A 135 -4.10 9.48 0.15
CA GLN A 135 -3.67 9.62 -1.24
C GLN A 135 -4.03 10.99 -1.80
N ASP A 136 -5.25 11.45 -1.60
CA ASP A 136 -5.69 12.75 -2.10
C ASP A 136 -4.90 13.89 -1.45
N LEU A 137 -4.71 13.85 -0.14
CA LEU A 137 -3.89 14.81 0.59
C LEU A 137 -2.42 14.75 0.15
N SER A 138 -1.84 13.56 0.03
CA SER A 138 -0.45 13.38 -0.42
C SER A 138 -0.22 13.91 -1.83
N GLN A 139 -1.17 13.72 -2.76
CA GLN A 139 -1.08 14.28 -4.11
C GLN A 139 -1.18 15.81 -4.08
N LEU A 140 -2.11 16.34 -3.29
CA LEU A 140 -2.28 17.80 -3.15
C LEU A 140 -1.01 18.43 -2.58
N LEU A 141 -0.44 17.88 -1.52
CA LEU A 141 0.80 18.36 -0.91
C LEU A 141 1.96 18.34 -1.92
N LYS A 142 2.13 17.25 -2.66
CA LYS A 142 3.20 17.11 -3.66
C LYS A 142 3.10 18.10 -4.83
N VAL A 143 1.88 18.48 -5.22
CA VAL A 143 1.65 19.36 -6.36
C VAL A 143 1.70 20.83 -5.95
N ALA A 144 1.24 21.14 -4.74
CA ALA A 144 0.98 22.51 -4.32
C ALA A 144 1.95 23.05 -3.26
N LEU A 145 2.80 22.19 -2.70
CA LEU A 145 3.76 22.56 -1.66
C LEU A 145 5.19 22.21 -2.08
N GLU A 146 6.12 23.11 -1.83
CA GLU A 146 7.55 22.83 -2.01
C GLU A 146 8.07 21.93 -0.88
N ASP A 147 9.10 21.11 -1.18
CA ASP A 147 9.71 20.22 -0.18
C ASP A 147 10.19 21.01 1.05
N GLY A 148 9.81 20.52 2.23
CA GLY A 148 10.21 21.09 3.52
C GLY A 148 9.31 22.21 4.04
N HIS A 149 8.26 22.58 3.32
CA HIS A 149 7.23 23.51 3.83
C HIS A 149 6.26 22.78 4.76
N ASP A 150 5.85 23.46 5.81
CA ASP A 150 4.87 22.96 6.78
C ASP A 150 3.46 23.46 6.40
N PRO A 151 2.52 22.56 6.08
CA PRO A 151 1.14 22.92 5.75
C PRO A 151 0.45 23.79 6.80
N ASP A 152 0.82 23.68 8.08
CA ASP A 152 0.25 24.46 9.16
C ASP A 152 0.62 25.95 9.10
N THR A 153 1.74 26.27 8.46
CA THR A 153 2.23 27.64 8.29
C THR A 153 1.78 28.29 6.97
N GLU A 154 1.17 27.52 6.08
CA GLU A 154 0.76 28.00 4.77
C GLU A 154 -0.42 28.99 4.81
N PRO A 155 -0.61 29.80 3.75
CA PRO A 155 -1.70 30.76 3.68
C PRO A 155 -3.09 30.14 3.91
N LYS A 156 -3.99 30.93 4.48
CA LYS A 156 -5.38 30.51 4.78
C LYS A 156 -6.08 29.84 3.58
N ALA A 157 -5.82 30.34 2.37
CA ALA A 157 -6.41 29.78 1.16
C ALA A 157 -5.96 28.33 0.90
N PHE A 158 -4.67 28.03 1.12
CA PHE A 158 -4.13 26.68 0.99
C PHE A 158 -4.68 25.74 2.09
N ARG A 159 -4.67 26.21 3.35
CA ARG A 159 -5.26 25.45 4.46
C ARG A 159 -6.74 25.15 4.25
N ALA A 160 -7.50 26.09 3.67
CA ALA A 160 -8.90 25.84 3.29
C ALA A 160 -9.04 24.80 2.16
N LEU A 161 -8.06 24.70 1.26
CA LEU A 161 -8.00 23.67 0.23
C LEU A 161 -7.74 22.29 0.86
N LEU A 162 -6.79 22.18 1.80
CA LEU A 162 -6.52 20.95 2.55
C LEU A 162 -7.75 20.52 3.36
N ALA A 163 -8.44 21.43 4.04
CA ALA A 163 -9.66 21.12 4.77
C ALA A 163 -10.75 20.54 3.87
N ARG A 164 -10.94 21.09 2.67
CA ARG A 164 -11.88 20.55 1.68
C ARG A 164 -11.48 19.18 1.17
N ALA A 165 -10.20 18.97 0.87
CA ALA A 165 -9.68 17.67 0.44
C ALA A 165 -9.85 16.61 1.55
N GLY A 166 -9.64 17.02 2.82
CA GLY A 166 -9.87 16.18 3.99
C GLY A 166 -11.35 15.99 4.38
N GLY A 167 -12.30 16.60 3.65
CA GLY A 167 -13.72 16.49 3.94
C GLY A 167 -14.16 17.19 5.25
N VAL A 168 -13.32 18.09 5.79
CA VAL A 168 -13.62 18.84 7.03
C VAL A 168 -13.97 20.31 6.74
N ARG A 169 -14.73 20.93 7.65
CA ARG A 169 -15.18 22.31 7.47
C ARG A 169 -14.07 23.33 7.66
N GLU A 170 -13.18 23.07 8.58
CA GLU A 170 -12.10 23.97 8.98
C GLU A 170 -10.80 23.20 9.16
N PHE A 171 -9.71 23.81 8.75
CA PHE A 171 -8.36 23.37 9.06
C PHE A 171 -8.06 23.78 10.50
N ARG A 172 -7.69 22.83 11.34
CA ARG A 172 -7.20 23.04 12.69
C ARG A 172 -5.81 22.45 12.79
N SER A 173 -4.86 23.25 13.15
CA SER A 173 -3.50 22.84 13.50
C SER A 173 -3.47 22.15 14.85
#